data_0181892919714607c6bc32c00ba3e045
#
_entry.id   0181892919714607c6bc32c00ba3e045
#
_cell.length_a   1.000
_cell.length_b   1.000
_cell.length_c   1.000
_cell.angle_alpha   90.00
_cell.angle_beta   90.00
_cell.angle_gamma   90.00
#
_symmetry.space_group_name_H-M   'P 1'
#
loop_
_entity.id
_entity.type
_entity.pdbx_description
1 polymer ?
#
loop_
_entity_poly.entity_id
_entity_poly.type
_entity_poly.pdbx_seq_one_letter_code
_entity_poly.pdbx_strand_id
1 'polypeptide(L)'
;MNPISHVAIIMDGNGRWGIKHKNSRNLGHKEGLITVEKIIDVAINNKIKFLTLFAFSTENWKRPKKEVEYLFSLLENFLIKKIKILDRKKIKLKLIGTINFNKKLNKLLKNSEKKTKFNNSIQVNLALNYGSRSEIINSVKKILKKKMEMNENNLSMNLYTKNIPDPEILIRTGNTHRLSNFLLWQLSYTEIFFEKKLWPDFNELDFRKIITRYKKLKRNFGAL
;
A
#
# COMPACT_ATOMS: atom_id res chain seq x y z
N MET A 1 -1.86 25.03 -6.69
CA MET A 1 -1.62 23.62 -7.03
C MET A 1 -2.08 22.75 -5.87
N ASN A 2 -2.79 21.65 -6.14
CA ASN A 2 -3.23 20.73 -5.10
C ASN A 2 -2.02 20.11 -4.38
N PRO A 3 -1.93 20.18 -3.04
CA PRO A 3 -0.87 19.51 -2.28
C PRO A 3 -1.04 18.00 -2.38
N ILE A 4 0.06 17.25 -2.31
CA ILE A 4 0.05 15.79 -2.29
C ILE A 4 0.89 15.36 -1.10
N SER A 5 0.24 14.76 -0.13
CA SER A 5 0.89 14.20 1.05
C SER A 5 0.92 12.67 0.99
N HIS A 6 -0.14 12.04 0.48
CA HIS A 6 -0.33 10.61 0.53
C HIS A 6 -0.74 10.05 -0.85
N VAL A 7 -0.02 9.04 -1.30
CA VAL A 7 -0.35 8.25 -2.50
C VAL A 7 -0.59 6.80 -2.10
N ALA A 8 -1.71 6.22 -2.55
CA ALA A 8 -2.00 4.80 -2.40
C ALA A 8 -1.84 4.08 -3.74
N ILE A 9 -1.34 2.82 -3.74
CA ILE A 9 -1.09 2.07 -4.97
C ILE A 9 -1.59 0.63 -4.84
N ILE A 10 -2.43 0.22 -5.81
CA ILE A 10 -2.77 -1.18 -6.07
C ILE A 10 -1.83 -1.70 -7.15
N MET A 11 -0.85 -2.50 -6.75
CA MET A 11 0.24 -3.03 -7.58
C MET A 11 -0.22 -4.26 -8.37
N ASP A 12 -1.11 -4.04 -9.35
CA ASP A 12 -1.71 -5.13 -10.14
C ASP A 12 -0.88 -5.43 -11.40
N GLY A 13 -0.85 -6.72 -11.77
CA GLY A 13 -0.24 -7.18 -13.00
C GLY A 13 1.03 -8.00 -12.87
N ASN A 14 1.59 -8.17 -11.65
CA ASN A 14 2.82 -8.93 -11.43
C ASN A 14 2.79 -10.33 -12.07
N GLY A 15 1.77 -11.12 -11.75
CA GLY A 15 1.66 -12.49 -12.27
C GLY A 15 1.49 -12.53 -13.79
N ARG A 16 0.70 -11.61 -14.38
CA ARG A 16 0.52 -11.51 -15.83
C ARG A 16 1.83 -11.14 -16.54
N TRP A 17 2.55 -10.17 -15.99
CA TRP A 17 3.86 -9.79 -16.48
C TRP A 17 4.85 -10.96 -16.43
N GLY A 18 4.87 -11.67 -15.30
CA GLY A 18 5.76 -12.82 -15.10
C GLY A 18 5.50 -13.96 -16.10
N ILE A 19 4.23 -14.28 -16.38
CA ILE A 19 3.89 -15.25 -17.43
C ILE A 19 4.35 -14.75 -18.79
N LYS A 20 4.04 -13.50 -19.15
CA LYS A 20 4.37 -12.94 -20.47
C LYS A 20 5.87 -12.90 -20.75
N HIS A 21 6.70 -12.56 -19.77
CA HIS A 21 8.12 -12.26 -19.97
C HIS A 21 9.08 -13.33 -19.45
N LYS A 22 8.64 -14.17 -18.51
CA LYS A 22 9.50 -15.13 -17.78
C LYS A 22 8.87 -16.50 -17.64
N ASN A 23 7.72 -16.75 -18.25
CA ASN A 23 6.91 -17.97 -18.09
C ASN A 23 6.72 -18.40 -16.61
N SER A 24 6.66 -17.42 -15.69
CA SER A 24 6.57 -17.66 -14.26
C SER A 24 5.92 -16.49 -13.53
N ARG A 25 4.76 -16.72 -12.88
CA ARG A 25 4.11 -15.71 -12.04
C ARG A 25 5.03 -15.21 -10.92
N ASN A 26 5.80 -16.11 -10.33
CA ASN A 26 6.70 -15.83 -9.23
C ASN A 26 7.81 -14.83 -9.62
N LEU A 27 8.38 -14.97 -10.82
CA LEU A 27 9.37 -14.01 -11.31
C LEU A 27 8.78 -12.62 -11.54
N GLY A 28 7.50 -12.53 -11.93
CA GLY A 28 6.82 -11.25 -12.02
C GLY A 28 6.66 -10.57 -10.65
N HIS A 29 6.37 -11.31 -9.60
CA HIS A 29 6.33 -10.77 -8.22
C HIS A 29 7.71 -10.29 -7.75
N LYS A 30 8.78 -10.99 -8.10
CA LYS A 30 10.15 -10.58 -7.80
C LYS A 30 10.50 -9.27 -8.52
N GLU A 31 10.14 -9.13 -9.79
CA GLU A 31 10.37 -7.90 -10.56
C GLU A 31 9.57 -6.73 -9.99
N GLY A 32 8.32 -6.98 -9.58
CA GLY A 32 7.48 -5.98 -8.93
C GLY A 32 8.08 -5.38 -7.65
N LEU A 33 8.93 -6.10 -6.91
CA LEU A 33 9.66 -5.53 -5.77
C LEU A 33 10.72 -4.51 -6.19
N ILE A 34 11.36 -4.70 -7.34
CA ILE A 34 12.31 -3.72 -7.90
C ILE A 34 11.56 -2.42 -8.21
N THR A 35 10.37 -2.54 -8.78
CA THR A 35 9.50 -1.40 -9.04
C THR A 35 9.09 -0.68 -7.75
N VAL A 36 8.77 -1.42 -6.67
CA VAL A 36 8.48 -0.83 -5.35
C VAL A 36 9.63 0.06 -4.88
N GLU A 37 10.88 -0.43 -4.94
CA GLU A 37 12.05 0.33 -4.50
C GLU A 37 12.19 1.65 -5.30
N LYS A 38 12.06 1.58 -6.64
CA LYS A 38 12.12 2.75 -7.52
C LYS A 38 11.03 3.77 -7.20
N ILE A 39 9.79 3.31 -7.01
CA ILE A 39 8.65 4.19 -6.73
C ILE A 39 8.76 4.85 -5.34
N ILE A 40 9.31 4.15 -4.34
CA ILE A 40 9.61 4.77 -3.03
C ILE A 40 10.60 5.93 -3.21
N ASP A 41 11.68 5.72 -3.97
CA ASP A 41 12.68 6.78 -4.22
C ASP A 41 12.05 7.98 -4.95
N VAL A 42 11.21 7.71 -5.95
CA VAL A 42 10.48 8.77 -6.68
C VAL A 42 9.51 9.51 -5.75
N ALA A 43 8.81 8.81 -4.86
CA ALA A 43 7.92 9.43 -3.88
C ALA A 43 8.68 10.37 -2.92
N ILE A 44 9.86 9.94 -2.42
CA ILE A 44 10.73 10.78 -1.60
C ILE A 44 11.15 12.05 -2.37
N ASN A 45 11.62 11.90 -3.61
CA ASN A 45 12.05 13.02 -4.45
C ASN A 45 10.91 14.02 -4.76
N ASN A 46 9.66 13.53 -4.75
CA ASN A 46 8.47 14.39 -4.90
C ASN A 46 7.91 14.91 -3.57
N LYS A 47 8.64 14.73 -2.45
CA LYS A 47 8.26 15.20 -1.10
C LYS A 47 6.93 14.59 -0.59
N ILE A 48 6.55 13.41 -1.08
CA ILE A 48 5.38 12.68 -0.60
C ILE A 48 5.71 12.13 0.79
N LYS A 49 4.79 12.32 1.74
CA LYS A 49 4.98 11.94 3.14
C LYS A 49 4.51 10.53 3.46
N PHE A 50 3.49 10.06 2.74
CA PHE A 50 2.88 8.75 2.94
C PHE A 50 2.74 8.01 1.62
N LEU A 51 3.12 6.74 1.59
CA LEU A 51 2.93 5.85 0.45
C LEU A 51 2.30 4.55 0.93
N THR A 52 1.07 4.26 0.55
CA THR A 52 0.39 3.01 0.94
C THR A 52 0.37 2.03 -0.21
N LEU A 53 0.96 0.85 0.01
CA LEU A 53 1.13 -0.20 -0.99
C LEU A 53 0.25 -1.41 -0.66
N PHE A 54 -0.63 -1.82 -1.59
CA PHE A 54 -1.45 -3.01 -1.44
C PHE A 54 -0.65 -4.26 -1.80
N ALA A 55 0.04 -4.83 -0.81
CA ALA A 55 0.98 -5.92 -1.01
C ALA A 55 0.33 -7.31 -0.93
N PHE A 56 -0.65 -7.53 -0.03
CA PHE A 56 -1.37 -8.80 0.10
C PHE A 56 -2.77 -8.58 0.68
N SER A 57 -3.81 -8.94 -0.10
CA SER A 57 -5.20 -8.82 0.33
C SER A 57 -5.71 -10.07 1.05
N THR A 58 -6.80 -9.91 1.81
CA THR A 58 -7.52 -11.05 2.41
C THR A 58 -8.00 -12.07 1.37
N GLU A 59 -8.32 -11.64 0.16
CA GLU A 59 -8.74 -12.49 -0.94
C GLU A 59 -7.59 -13.31 -1.55
N ASN A 60 -6.33 -12.86 -1.37
CA ASN A 60 -5.16 -13.55 -1.91
C ASN A 60 -4.87 -14.90 -1.25
N TRP A 61 -5.46 -15.18 -0.08
CA TRP A 61 -5.42 -16.51 0.53
C TRP A 61 -6.05 -17.61 -0.32
N LYS A 62 -6.94 -17.25 -1.27
CA LYS A 62 -7.55 -18.16 -2.23
C LYS A 62 -6.61 -18.60 -3.36
N ARG A 63 -5.42 -18.02 -3.45
CA ARG A 63 -4.41 -18.41 -4.44
C ARG A 63 -3.81 -19.78 -4.12
N PRO A 64 -3.19 -20.47 -5.10
CA PRO A 64 -2.47 -21.70 -4.85
C PRO A 64 -1.46 -21.53 -3.71
N LYS A 65 -1.43 -22.48 -2.77
CA LYS A 65 -0.59 -22.46 -1.56
C LYS A 65 0.87 -22.13 -1.88
N LYS A 66 1.43 -22.77 -2.93
CA LYS A 66 2.81 -22.53 -3.39
C LYS A 66 3.06 -21.06 -3.79
N GLU A 67 2.09 -20.37 -4.42
CA GLU A 67 2.21 -18.95 -4.76
C GLU A 67 2.21 -18.09 -3.49
N VAL A 68 1.33 -18.37 -2.53
CA VAL A 68 1.26 -17.65 -1.24
C VAL A 68 2.55 -17.82 -0.43
N GLU A 69 3.06 -19.04 -0.32
CA GLU A 69 4.33 -19.34 0.36
C GLU A 69 5.50 -18.60 -0.29
N TYR A 70 5.54 -18.57 -1.63
CA TYR A 70 6.55 -17.81 -2.35
C TYR A 70 6.47 -16.30 -2.06
N LEU A 71 5.28 -15.71 -2.06
CA LEU A 71 5.09 -14.29 -1.74
C LEU A 71 5.60 -13.96 -0.33
N PHE A 72 5.36 -14.83 0.64
CA PHE A 72 5.84 -14.61 2.01
C PHE A 72 7.35 -14.76 2.11
N SER A 73 7.94 -15.75 1.44
CA SER A 73 9.40 -15.89 1.40
C SER A 73 10.07 -14.71 0.70
N LEU A 74 9.43 -14.17 -0.34
CA LEU A 74 9.89 -12.98 -1.04
C LEU A 74 9.87 -11.74 -0.14
N LEU A 75 8.80 -11.56 0.65
CA LEU A 75 8.68 -10.48 1.63
C LEU A 75 9.70 -10.65 2.77
N GLU A 76 9.90 -11.87 3.31
CA GLU A 76 10.93 -12.15 4.31
C GLU A 76 12.32 -11.76 3.80
N ASN A 77 12.68 -12.23 2.61
CA ASN A 77 13.98 -11.93 1.99
C ASN A 77 14.16 -10.43 1.74
N PHE A 78 13.11 -9.74 1.31
CA PHE A 78 13.15 -8.30 1.14
C PHE A 78 13.42 -7.58 2.46
N LEU A 79 12.69 -7.90 3.52
CA LEU A 79 12.88 -7.28 4.83
C LEU A 79 14.29 -7.55 5.38
N ILE A 80 14.78 -8.80 5.30
CA ILE A 80 16.12 -9.15 5.78
C ILE A 80 17.19 -8.33 5.04
N LYS A 81 17.12 -8.27 3.72
CA LYS A 81 18.15 -7.63 2.89
C LYS A 81 18.06 -6.10 2.91
N LYS A 82 16.84 -5.54 3.00
CA LYS A 82 16.61 -4.11 2.75
C LYS A 82 16.39 -3.27 4.00
N ILE A 83 16.14 -3.86 5.16
CA ILE A 83 15.82 -3.09 6.37
C ILE A 83 16.91 -2.07 6.74
N LYS A 84 18.19 -2.40 6.56
CA LYS A 84 19.31 -1.47 6.80
C LYS A 84 19.31 -0.30 5.79
N ILE A 85 18.87 -0.57 4.55
CA ILE A 85 18.77 0.45 3.49
C ILE A 85 17.58 1.37 3.76
N LEU A 86 16.43 0.81 4.15
CA LEU A 86 15.25 1.58 4.53
C LEU A 86 15.58 2.53 5.70
N ASP A 87 16.31 2.03 6.68
CA ASP A 87 16.73 2.83 7.84
C ASP A 87 17.71 3.95 7.47
N ARG A 88 18.71 3.68 6.62
CA ARG A 88 19.64 4.72 6.09
C ARG A 88 18.89 5.81 5.31
N LYS A 89 17.93 5.44 4.47
CA LYS A 89 17.09 6.37 3.71
C LYS A 89 16.04 7.08 4.57
N LYS A 90 16.02 6.83 5.90
CA LYS A 90 15.02 7.39 6.83
C LYS A 90 13.60 7.09 6.41
N ILE A 91 13.36 5.90 5.85
CA ILE A 91 12.03 5.40 5.48
C ILE A 91 11.40 4.74 6.71
N LYS A 92 10.24 5.22 7.14
CA LYS A 92 9.44 4.61 8.20
C LYS A 92 8.53 3.56 7.60
N LEU A 93 8.62 2.33 8.10
CA LEU A 93 7.72 1.24 7.72
C LEU A 93 6.55 1.17 8.70
N LYS A 94 5.33 1.07 8.18
CA LYS A 94 4.09 0.87 8.94
C LYS A 94 3.31 -0.28 8.34
N LEU A 95 2.78 -1.16 9.18
CA LEU A 95 1.92 -2.26 8.74
C LEU A 95 0.46 -1.88 8.94
N ILE A 96 -0.35 -2.11 7.94
CA ILE A 96 -1.81 -2.01 8.00
C ILE A 96 -2.43 -3.34 7.59
N GLY A 97 -3.42 -3.81 8.34
CA GLY A 97 -4.01 -5.14 8.19
C GLY A 97 -3.77 -6.03 9.40
N THR A 98 -3.94 -7.34 9.23
CA THR A 98 -3.79 -8.32 10.31
C THR A 98 -2.52 -9.12 10.14
N ILE A 99 -1.65 -9.11 11.18
CA ILE A 99 -0.41 -9.89 11.20
C ILE A 99 -0.72 -11.30 11.72
N ASN A 100 -1.13 -12.17 10.81
CA ASN A 100 -1.41 -13.58 11.10
C ASN A 100 -0.73 -14.48 10.06
N PHE A 101 0.61 -14.45 10.07
CA PHE A 101 1.48 -15.25 9.22
C PHE A 101 2.24 -16.26 10.09
N ASN A 102 3.30 -16.87 9.56
CA ASN A 102 4.19 -17.70 10.39
C ASN A 102 4.96 -16.85 11.43
N LYS A 103 5.44 -17.51 12.50
CA LYS A 103 6.16 -16.84 13.62
C LYS A 103 7.35 -16.01 13.14
N LYS A 104 8.11 -16.51 12.15
CA LYS A 104 9.31 -15.84 11.61
C LYS A 104 8.95 -14.53 10.92
N LEU A 105 7.99 -14.55 9.97
CA LEU A 105 7.56 -13.36 9.26
C LEU A 105 6.93 -12.33 10.21
N ASN A 106 6.09 -12.77 11.15
CA ASN A 106 5.49 -11.89 12.16
C ASN A 106 6.56 -11.16 12.98
N LYS A 107 7.64 -11.87 13.40
CA LYS A 107 8.77 -11.28 14.14
C LYS A 107 9.53 -10.27 13.28
N LEU A 108 9.81 -10.62 12.01
CA LEU A 108 10.50 -9.72 11.08
C LEU A 108 9.71 -8.43 10.83
N LEU A 109 8.41 -8.53 10.58
CA LEU A 109 7.54 -7.39 10.36
C LEU A 109 7.54 -6.44 11.57
N LYS A 110 7.30 -6.96 12.79
CA LYS A 110 7.32 -6.16 14.03
C LYS A 110 8.68 -5.51 14.28
N ASN A 111 9.77 -6.25 14.07
CA ASN A 111 11.13 -5.71 14.24
C ASN A 111 11.43 -4.61 13.22
N SER A 112 10.95 -4.76 11.98
CA SER A 112 11.13 -3.75 10.93
C SER A 112 10.39 -2.45 11.25
N GLU A 113 9.13 -2.53 11.71
CA GLU A 113 8.41 -1.35 12.21
C GLU A 113 9.15 -0.69 13.38
N LYS A 114 9.56 -1.47 14.39
CA LYS A 114 10.28 -0.95 15.56
C LYS A 114 11.57 -0.25 15.16
N LYS A 115 12.37 -0.86 14.27
CA LYS A 115 13.65 -0.33 13.83
C LYS A 115 13.52 1.00 13.09
N THR A 116 12.46 1.15 12.27
CA THR A 116 12.26 2.33 11.44
C THR A 116 11.30 3.36 12.05
N LYS A 117 10.88 3.18 13.31
CA LYS A 117 9.82 3.95 13.97
C LYS A 117 10.05 5.46 13.94
N PHE A 118 11.29 5.90 14.08
CA PHE A 118 11.64 7.32 14.16
C PHE A 118 12.10 7.93 12.83
N ASN A 119 12.07 7.16 11.75
CA ASN A 119 12.41 7.64 10.42
C ASN A 119 11.32 8.58 9.90
N ASN A 120 11.70 9.58 9.09
CA ASN A 120 10.85 10.72 8.75
C ASN A 120 10.92 11.21 7.31
N SER A 121 11.71 10.58 6.42
CA SER A 121 11.73 10.96 4.99
C SER A 121 10.38 10.68 4.32
N ILE A 122 9.88 9.46 4.50
CA ILE A 122 8.57 9.01 4.03
C ILE A 122 8.08 7.88 4.94
N GLN A 123 6.78 7.79 5.17
CA GLN A 123 6.16 6.61 5.78
C GLN A 123 5.58 5.71 4.70
N VAL A 124 6.11 4.49 4.57
CA VAL A 124 5.59 3.45 3.68
C VAL A 124 4.67 2.52 4.47
N ASN A 125 3.39 2.53 4.13
CA ASN A 125 2.38 1.67 4.72
C ASN A 125 2.24 0.41 3.86
N LEU A 126 2.55 -0.76 4.42
CA LEU A 126 2.33 -2.04 3.75
C LEU A 126 0.99 -2.62 4.17
N ALA A 127 0.04 -2.66 3.24
CA ALA A 127 -1.23 -3.34 3.45
C ALA A 127 -1.02 -4.85 3.24
N LEU A 128 -0.99 -5.59 4.37
CA LEU A 128 -0.72 -7.02 4.43
C LEU A 128 -1.88 -7.74 5.12
N ASN A 129 -2.38 -8.80 4.47
CA ASN A 129 -3.60 -9.50 4.90
C ASN A 129 -4.70 -8.47 5.20
N TYR A 130 -4.84 -7.53 4.27
CA TYR A 130 -5.70 -6.37 4.40
C TYR A 130 -6.95 -6.52 3.53
N GLY A 131 -8.07 -6.08 4.07
CA GLY A 131 -9.32 -5.89 3.35
C GLY A 131 -10.15 -4.83 4.09
N SER A 132 -10.60 -3.81 3.37
CA SER A 132 -11.28 -2.65 3.98
C SER A 132 -12.58 -3.02 4.69
N ARG A 133 -13.37 -3.96 4.13
CA ARG A 133 -14.59 -4.45 4.80
C ARG A 133 -14.27 -5.05 6.18
N SER A 134 -13.22 -5.88 6.26
CA SER A 134 -12.76 -6.46 7.53
C SER A 134 -12.21 -5.40 8.48
N GLU A 135 -11.49 -4.40 7.97
CA GLU A 135 -10.99 -3.28 8.75
C GLU A 135 -12.13 -2.51 9.40
N ILE A 136 -13.16 -2.14 8.63
CA ILE A 136 -14.35 -1.42 9.13
C ILE A 136 -15.04 -2.22 10.23
N ILE A 137 -15.35 -3.50 9.98
CA ILE A 137 -15.99 -4.37 10.97
C ILE A 137 -15.16 -4.51 12.25
N ASN A 138 -13.83 -4.66 12.12
CA ASN A 138 -12.94 -4.73 13.28
C ASN A 138 -12.89 -3.40 14.05
N SER A 139 -13.01 -2.27 13.37
CA SER A 139 -13.05 -0.94 14.00
C SER A 139 -14.34 -0.73 14.76
N VAL A 140 -15.49 -1.11 14.18
CA VAL A 140 -16.79 -1.13 14.87
C VAL A 140 -16.74 -1.99 16.14
N LYS A 141 -16.21 -3.21 16.05
CA LYS A 141 -16.06 -4.09 17.23
C LYS A 141 -15.21 -3.44 18.33
N LYS A 142 -14.13 -2.71 17.96
CA LYS A 142 -13.31 -1.98 18.95
C LYS A 142 -14.07 -0.84 19.61
N ILE A 143 -14.86 -0.07 18.85
CA ILE A 143 -15.70 1.02 19.37
C ILE A 143 -16.69 0.49 20.37
N LEU A 144 -17.45 -0.56 20.02
CA LEU A 144 -18.42 -1.22 20.89
C LEU A 144 -17.76 -1.75 22.18
N LYS A 145 -16.63 -2.45 22.05
CA LYS A 145 -15.88 -2.95 23.22
C LYS A 145 -15.43 -1.86 24.17
N LYS A 146 -15.06 -0.68 23.62
CA LYS A 146 -14.63 0.49 24.43
C LYS A 146 -15.78 1.37 24.88
N LYS A 147 -17.03 1.02 24.56
CA LYS A 147 -18.23 1.82 24.83
C LYS A 147 -18.12 3.27 24.32
N MET A 148 -17.45 3.47 23.17
CA MET A 148 -17.34 4.78 22.54
C MET A 148 -18.59 5.06 21.70
N GLU A 149 -18.89 6.34 21.51
CA GLU A 149 -19.94 6.77 20.57
C GLU A 149 -19.62 6.31 19.14
N MET A 150 -20.66 5.86 18.41
CA MET A 150 -20.53 5.48 17.01
C MET A 150 -20.69 6.72 16.13
N ASN A 151 -19.58 7.28 15.67
CA ASN A 151 -19.51 8.39 14.72
C ASN A 151 -18.29 8.24 13.80
N GLU A 152 -18.22 9.06 12.74
CA GLU A 152 -17.16 8.98 11.73
C GLU A 152 -15.75 9.18 12.31
N ASN A 153 -15.61 10.10 13.26
CA ASN A 153 -14.32 10.36 13.91
C ASN A 153 -13.84 9.14 14.70
N ASN A 154 -14.70 8.57 15.53
CA ASN A 154 -14.37 7.38 16.31
C ASN A 154 -14.11 6.17 15.41
N LEU A 155 -14.82 6.05 14.28
CA LEU A 155 -14.52 4.99 13.29
C LEU A 155 -13.13 5.20 12.70
N SER A 156 -12.81 6.38 12.18
CA SER A 156 -11.51 6.74 11.60
C SER A 156 -10.36 6.52 12.58
N MET A 157 -10.54 6.89 13.85
CA MET A 157 -9.53 6.70 14.91
C MET A 157 -9.30 5.24 15.33
N ASN A 158 -10.16 4.31 14.92
CA ASN A 158 -10.00 2.87 15.19
C ASN A 158 -9.61 2.05 13.97
N LEU A 159 -9.52 2.65 12.75
CA LEU A 159 -8.96 2.03 11.56
C LEU A 159 -7.47 1.71 11.72
N TYR A 160 -6.94 0.84 10.86
CA TYR A 160 -5.49 0.58 10.80
C TYR A 160 -4.71 1.81 10.35
N THR A 161 -5.35 2.70 9.61
CA THR A 161 -4.80 3.96 9.07
C THR A 161 -4.91 5.14 10.02
N LYS A 162 -5.33 4.95 11.27
CA LYS A 162 -5.37 6.04 12.26
C LYS A 162 -4.06 6.82 12.27
N ASN A 163 -4.13 8.13 12.32
CA ASN A 163 -2.98 9.06 12.25
C ASN A 163 -2.22 9.03 10.91
N ILE A 164 -2.82 8.48 9.86
CA ILE A 164 -2.36 8.59 8.48
C ILE A 164 -3.43 9.39 7.75
N PRO A 165 -3.11 10.47 7.05
CA PRO A 165 -4.11 11.21 6.28
C PRO A 165 -4.68 10.34 5.16
N ASP A 166 -5.90 10.61 4.74
CA ASP A 166 -6.49 9.94 3.59
C ASP A 166 -5.66 10.23 2.33
N PRO A 167 -5.55 9.27 1.40
CA PRO A 167 -4.76 9.48 0.19
C PRO A 167 -5.43 10.50 -0.74
N GLU A 168 -4.66 11.44 -1.27
CA GLU A 168 -5.10 12.32 -2.33
C GLU A 168 -5.16 11.60 -3.69
N ILE A 169 -4.33 10.58 -3.86
CA ILE A 169 -4.19 9.83 -5.11
C ILE A 169 -4.24 8.33 -4.84
N LEU A 170 -5.06 7.62 -5.61
CA LEU A 170 -4.97 6.18 -5.78
C LEU A 170 -4.50 5.86 -7.20
N ILE A 171 -3.46 5.07 -7.31
CA ILE A 171 -2.99 4.51 -8.58
C ILE A 171 -3.30 3.02 -8.61
N ARG A 172 -3.95 2.54 -9.67
CA ARG A 172 -4.08 1.11 -9.93
C ARG A 172 -3.47 0.77 -11.29
N THR A 173 -2.45 -0.08 -11.28
CA THR A 173 -1.83 -0.63 -12.50
C THR A 173 -2.58 -1.85 -13.01
N GLY A 174 -2.25 -2.33 -14.21
CA GLY A 174 -2.71 -3.61 -14.74
C GLY A 174 -4.02 -3.57 -15.50
N ASN A 175 -4.44 -2.40 -16.01
CA ASN A 175 -5.63 -2.23 -16.84
C ASN A 175 -6.91 -2.82 -16.20
N THR A 176 -7.11 -2.54 -14.92
CA THR A 176 -8.25 -3.03 -14.13
C THR A 176 -8.89 -1.87 -13.38
N HIS A 177 -10.24 -1.74 -13.47
CA HIS A 177 -11.00 -0.58 -13.00
C HIS A 177 -11.89 -0.95 -11.81
N ARG A 178 -11.30 -1.33 -10.68
CA ARG A 178 -11.99 -1.64 -9.41
C ARG A 178 -11.06 -1.41 -8.22
N LEU A 179 -11.62 -1.23 -7.02
CA LEU A 179 -10.86 -0.99 -5.78
C LEU A 179 -10.39 -2.26 -5.09
N SER A 180 -10.99 -3.40 -5.39
CA SER A 180 -10.64 -4.71 -4.82
C SER A 180 -10.57 -4.73 -3.30
N ASN A 181 -11.55 -4.10 -2.63
CA ASN A 181 -11.63 -4.05 -1.18
C ASN A 181 -10.44 -3.32 -0.50
N PHE A 182 -9.85 -2.33 -1.20
CA PHE A 182 -8.74 -1.54 -0.71
C PHE A 182 -9.18 -0.15 -0.27
N LEU A 183 -8.91 0.23 0.99
CA LEU A 183 -9.09 1.56 1.59
C LEU A 183 -10.46 2.23 1.33
N LEU A 184 -11.58 1.45 1.34
CA LEU A 184 -12.90 1.97 0.92
C LEU A 184 -13.35 3.20 1.72
N TRP A 185 -13.03 3.25 3.02
CA TRP A 185 -13.34 4.40 3.87
C TRP A 185 -12.49 5.62 3.50
N GLN A 186 -11.19 5.39 3.37
CA GLN A 186 -10.19 6.44 3.16
C GLN A 186 -10.19 7.04 1.75
N LEU A 187 -10.81 6.34 0.77
CA LEU A 187 -10.83 6.77 -0.64
C LEU A 187 -12.01 7.67 -1.00
N SER A 188 -12.79 8.13 -0.04
CA SER A 188 -14.05 8.88 -0.28
C SER A 188 -13.85 10.12 -1.17
N TYR A 189 -12.72 10.81 -1.05
CA TYR A 189 -12.40 12.01 -1.84
C TYR A 189 -11.08 11.88 -2.62
N THR A 190 -10.66 10.66 -2.87
CA THR A 190 -9.39 10.34 -3.54
C THR A 190 -9.54 10.38 -5.07
N GLU A 191 -8.62 11.02 -5.77
CA GLU A 191 -8.54 10.94 -7.23
C GLU A 191 -7.96 9.60 -7.66
N ILE A 192 -8.67 8.87 -8.54
CA ILE A 192 -8.32 7.51 -8.94
C ILE A 192 -7.75 7.50 -10.36
N PHE A 193 -6.52 7.00 -10.49
CA PHE A 193 -5.82 6.84 -11.75
C PHE A 193 -5.67 5.36 -12.09
N PHE A 194 -6.32 4.93 -13.15
CA PHE A 194 -6.19 3.58 -13.68
C PHE A 194 -5.15 3.55 -14.79
N GLU A 195 -4.08 2.75 -14.59
CA GLU A 195 -2.97 2.63 -15.51
C GLU A 195 -3.01 1.31 -16.28
N LYS A 196 -2.80 1.39 -17.61
CA LYS A 196 -2.80 0.20 -18.47
C LYS A 196 -1.58 -0.69 -18.25
N LYS A 197 -0.43 -0.11 -17.88
CA LYS A 197 0.80 -0.86 -17.63
C LYS A 197 0.64 -1.85 -16.49
N LEU A 198 1.28 -3.01 -16.63
CA LEU A 198 1.44 -3.96 -15.53
C LEU A 198 2.43 -3.38 -14.51
N TRP A 199 2.28 -3.73 -13.23
CA TRP A 199 3.10 -3.14 -12.17
C TRP A 199 4.61 -3.17 -12.43
N PRO A 200 5.25 -4.28 -12.89
CA PRO A 200 6.68 -4.28 -13.18
C PRO A 200 7.13 -3.29 -14.27
N ASP A 201 6.24 -2.91 -15.19
CA ASP A 201 6.51 -1.95 -16.26
C ASP A 201 6.22 -0.49 -15.87
N PHE A 202 5.56 -0.28 -14.72
CA PHE A 202 5.26 1.04 -14.18
C PHE A 202 6.55 1.70 -13.68
N ASN A 203 6.81 2.93 -14.12
CA ASN A 203 8.08 3.58 -13.87
C ASN A 203 7.93 5.02 -13.32
N GLU A 204 9.07 5.66 -13.09
CA GLU A 204 9.16 7.02 -12.58
C GLU A 204 8.41 8.04 -13.44
N LEU A 205 8.53 7.95 -14.77
CA LEU A 205 7.86 8.88 -15.68
C LEU A 205 6.34 8.76 -15.59
N ASP A 206 5.82 7.52 -15.47
CA ASP A 206 4.39 7.28 -15.30
C ASP A 206 3.89 7.89 -13.98
N PHE A 207 4.63 7.67 -12.89
CA PHE A 207 4.31 8.24 -11.58
C PHE A 207 4.30 9.77 -11.61
N ARG A 208 5.35 10.39 -12.19
CA ARG A 208 5.45 11.86 -12.33
C ARG A 208 4.32 12.44 -13.18
N LYS A 209 3.92 11.76 -14.28
CA LYS A 209 2.77 12.17 -15.11
C LYS A 209 1.48 12.22 -14.28
N ILE A 210 1.23 11.22 -13.44
CA ILE A 210 0.04 11.19 -12.56
C ILE A 210 0.09 12.35 -11.56
N ILE A 211 1.22 12.56 -10.90
CA ILE A 211 1.41 13.68 -9.96
C ILE A 211 1.13 15.03 -10.65
N THR A 212 1.65 15.21 -11.86
CA THR A 212 1.43 16.44 -12.65
C THR A 212 -0.03 16.63 -13.04
N ARG A 213 -0.71 15.56 -13.45
CA ARG A 213 -2.15 15.59 -13.77
C ARG A 213 -2.96 15.98 -12.54
N TYR A 214 -2.72 15.31 -11.39
CA TYR A 214 -3.42 15.62 -10.15
C TYR A 214 -3.27 17.09 -9.74
N LYS A 215 -2.06 17.65 -9.80
CA LYS A 215 -1.79 19.05 -9.43
C LYS A 215 -2.60 20.07 -10.25
N LYS A 216 -3.03 19.70 -11.46
CA LYS A 216 -3.82 20.53 -12.38
C LYS A 216 -5.34 20.33 -12.23
N LEU A 217 -5.80 19.36 -11.47
CA LEU A 217 -7.24 19.12 -11.30
C LEU A 217 -7.89 20.26 -10.52
N LYS A 218 -9.08 20.65 -10.95
CA LYS A 218 -9.99 21.49 -10.15
C LYS A 218 -10.75 20.56 -9.20
N ARG A 219 -10.68 20.81 -7.90
CA ARG A 219 -11.33 19.98 -6.88
C ARG A 219 -12.29 20.84 -6.07
N ASN A 220 -13.57 20.53 -6.14
CA ASN A 220 -14.62 21.36 -5.53
C ASN A 220 -15.18 20.75 -4.22
N PHE A 221 -14.88 19.48 -3.88
CA PHE A 221 -15.32 18.79 -2.63
C PHE A 221 -16.83 18.92 -2.34
N GLY A 222 -17.66 18.94 -3.40
CA GLY A 222 -19.10 19.13 -3.27
C GLY A 222 -19.55 20.60 -3.11
N ALA A 223 -18.65 21.56 -3.10
CA ALA A 223 -18.96 22.98 -3.17
C ALA A 223 -18.96 23.49 -4.64
N LEU A 224 -19.80 24.52 -4.91
CA LEU A 224 -19.86 25.20 -6.22
C LEU A 224 -18.63 26.07 -6.49
#